data_a0b7c4ea3beddfcd1ca5c86c5ff98f64
#
_entry.id   a0b7c4ea3beddfcd1ca5c86c5ff98f64
#
_cell.length_a   1.000
_cell.length_b   1.000
_cell.length_c   1.000
_cell.angle_alpha   90.00
_cell.angle_beta   90.00
_cell.angle_gamma   90.00
#
_symmetry.space_group_name_H-M   'P 1'
#
loop_
_entity.id
_entity.type
_entity.pdbx_description
1 polymer ?
#
loop_
_entity_poly.entity_id
_entity_poly.type
_entity_poly.pdbx_seq_one_letter_code
_entity_poly.pdbx_strand_id
1 'polypeptide(L)'
;MLKFYIRGGFVKKKRGFLFKFVPLLVCLIFILQTSSVSFADSSSDLLETSNLNSCDKLLDSVSVEELERTVSLENNTETIKIKNSDLVKKIVEENNFEKPSNLLPSELTFVRSLSKENNQSDFSQSLAPASYYLKNKTATSACGSSVLKKVSGNSGSLTLSFSSKIAATWNASVGVSASVVSAGVGFNVSAEYSVTQSNTIDTNGRYAEIRAYAEYTGYRFDVWESGWFGDKKVGNGTALRPVGICFVTYR
;
A
#
# COMPACT_ATOMS: atom_id res chain seq x y z
N MET A 1 -3.02 -25.36 75.65
CA MET A 1 -4.11 -24.95 76.56
C MET A 1 -5.23 -24.38 75.71
N LEU A 2 -6.31 -24.84 75.85
CA LEU A 2 -7.77 -25.04 75.93
C LEU A 2 -8.35 -25.03 74.54
N LYS A 3 -8.94 -26.08 74.02
CA LYS A 3 -10.21 -26.82 74.27
C LYS A 3 -11.44 -25.92 74.40
N PHE A 4 -12.41 -26.06 73.47
CA PHE A 4 -13.84 -26.46 73.66
C PHE A 4 -14.57 -26.25 72.33
N TYR A 5 -15.14 -27.26 71.60
CA TYR A 5 -16.37 -28.07 71.90
C TYR A 5 -17.63 -27.19 71.78
N ILE A 6 -18.63 -27.43 70.95
CA ILE A 6 -19.61 -28.50 70.75
C ILE A 6 -20.71 -28.09 69.76
N ARG A 7 -21.22 -29.07 68.98
CA ARG A 7 -22.64 -29.39 68.64
C ARG A 7 -23.44 -28.33 67.85
N GLY A 8 -24.17 -28.60 66.85
CA GLY A 8 -24.94 -29.81 66.45
C GLY A 8 -26.22 -29.30 65.88
N GLY A 9 -26.80 -29.91 64.86
CA GLY A 9 -28.15 -29.56 64.43
C GLY A 9 -28.51 -30.08 63.05
N PHE A 10 -28.99 -31.31 63.00
CA PHE A 10 -29.69 -31.95 61.88
C PHE A 10 -31.05 -31.30 61.65
N VAL A 11 -31.40 -30.86 60.46
CA VAL A 11 -32.78 -30.84 59.97
C VAL A 11 -32.83 -31.18 58.48
N LYS A 12 -33.38 -32.37 58.21
CA LYS A 12 -33.88 -32.77 56.90
C LYS A 12 -35.16 -31.98 56.58
N LYS A 13 -35.29 -31.40 55.36
CA LYS A 13 -36.58 -31.29 54.71
C LYS A 13 -36.50 -31.36 53.24
N LYS A 14 -37.30 -32.22 52.69
CA LYS A 14 -37.50 -32.59 51.28
C LYS A 14 -38.23 -31.52 50.50
N ARG A 15 -38.11 -31.63 49.16
CA ARG A 15 -39.03 -31.23 48.08
C ARG A 15 -38.75 -29.89 47.41
N GLY A 16 -38.53 -30.02 46.07
CA GLY A 16 -38.64 -28.97 45.11
C GLY A 16 -37.90 -29.31 43.79
N PHE A 17 -38.34 -30.40 43.15
CA PHE A 17 -37.94 -30.78 41.81
C PHE A 17 -38.73 -29.91 40.83
N LEU A 18 -38.16 -28.81 40.36
CA LEU A 18 -38.65 -28.07 39.16
C LEU A 18 -37.89 -26.74 39.00
N PHE A 19 -36.62 -26.78 38.65
CA PHE A 19 -35.95 -25.59 38.07
C PHE A 19 -34.56 -25.98 37.56
N LYS A 20 -34.50 -26.99 36.68
CA LYS A 20 -33.21 -27.38 36.06
C LYS A 20 -33.18 -27.22 34.54
N PHE A 21 -34.11 -26.52 33.94
CA PHE A 21 -34.13 -26.38 32.46
C PHE A 21 -34.02 -24.97 31.91
N VAL A 22 -33.92 -23.94 32.74
CA VAL A 22 -33.85 -22.55 32.27
C VAL A 22 -32.39 -22.05 31.96
N PRO A 23 -31.31 -22.53 32.59
CA PRO A 23 -30.01 -22.01 32.27
C PRO A 23 -29.40 -22.53 30.95
N LEU A 24 -29.94 -23.61 30.36
CA LEU A 24 -29.40 -24.16 29.13
C LEU A 24 -29.84 -23.41 27.86
N LEU A 25 -31.00 -22.74 27.93
CA LEU A 25 -31.51 -21.98 26.80
C LEU A 25 -30.88 -20.59 26.67
N VAL A 26 -30.41 -20.02 27.76
CA VAL A 26 -29.74 -18.71 27.76
C VAL A 26 -28.31 -18.82 27.27
N CYS A 27 -27.62 -19.93 27.50
CA CYS A 27 -26.28 -20.14 26.94
C CYS A 27 -26.27 -20.40 25.42
N LEU A 28 -27.39 -20.92 24.88
CA LEU A 28 -27.48 -21.21 23.44
C LEU A 28 -27.72 -19.93 22.60
N ILE A 29 -28.22 -18.87 23.23
CA ILE A 29 -28.46 -17.57 22.54
C ILE A 29 -27.19 -16.72 22.53
N PHE A 30 -26.22 -16.96 23.43
CA PHE A 30 -24.96 -16.23 23.47
C PHE A 30 -23.88 -16.79 22.50
N ILE A 31 -24.07 -17.98 21.95
CA ILE A 31 -23.08 -18.59 21.00
C ILE A 31 -23.35 -18.18 19.55
N LEU A 32 -24.47 -17.50 19.27
CA LEU A 32 -24.81 -16.99 17.93
C LEU A 32 -24.48 -15.51 17.73
N GLN A 33 -23.83 -14.85 18.68
CA GLN A 33 -23.11 -13.60 18.41
C GLN A 33 -21.71 -13.97 17.94
N THR A 34 -21.62 -14.56 16.74
CA THR A 34 -20.43 -14.45 15.94
C THR A 34 -20.18 -12.96 15.79
N SER A 35 -19.17 -12.46 16.52
CA SER A 35 -18.54 -11.22 16.20
C SER A 35 -18.28 -11.25 14.69
N SER A 36 -19.13 -10.58 13.92
CA SER A 36 -18.77 -10.08 12.63
C SER A 36 -17.54 -9.20 12.89
N VAL A 37 -16.37 -9.78 12.70
CA VAL A 37 -15.17 -9.01 12.45
C VAL A 37 -15.53 -8.22 11.21
N SER A 38 -15.98 -7.00 11.43
CA SER A 38 -16.06 -5.98 10.42
C SER A 38 -14.59 -5.82 9.98
N PHE A 39 -14.22 -6.54 8.93
CA PHE A 39 -13.11 -6.08 8.12
C PHE A 39 -13.54 -4.67 7.74
N ALA A 40 -12.86 -3.68 8.30
CA ALA A 40 -12.89 -2.36 7.76
C ALA A 40 -12.53 -2.57 6.28
N ASP A 41 -13.54 -2.49 5.46
CA ASP A 41 -13.41 -2.29 4.04
C ASP A 41 -12.73 -0.92 3.93
N SER A 42 -11.39 -0.93 4.03
CA SER A 42 -10.64 0.15 3.49
C SER A 42 -10.95 0.04 2.00
N SER A 43 -11.94 0.79 1.59
CA SER A 43 -12.14 1.18 0.22
C SER A 43 -10.83 1.86 -0.19
N SER A 44 -9.81 1.02 -0.47
CA SER A 44 -8.75 1.40 -1.37
C SER A 44 -9.48 1.78 -2.64
N ASP A 45 -9.48 3.08 -2.96
CA ASP A 45 -9.75 3.53 -4.30
C ASP A 45 -9.05 2.53 -5.21
N LEU A 46 -9.86 1.75 -5.92
CA LEU A 46 -9.40 0.78 -6.89
C LEU A 46 -8.56 1.58 -7.89
N LEU A 47 -7.25 1.59 -7.69
CA LEU A 47 -6.32 1.91 -8.75
C LEU A 47 -6.71 0.96 -9.88
N GLU A 48 -7.44 1.48 -10.85
CA GLU A 48 -7.82 0.72 -12.03
C GLU A 48 -6.55 0.13 -12.61
N THR A 49 -6.39 -1.17 -12.48
CA THR A 49 -5.19 -1.93 -12.83
C THR A 49 -4.83 -1.86 -14.31
N SER A 50 -5.69 -1.25 -15.12
CA SER A 50 -5.47 -1.05 -16.55
C SER A 50 -4.40 -0.01 -16.90
N ASN A 51 -4.08 0.94 -15.99
CA ASN A 51 -3.19 2.07 -16.29
C ASN A 51 -1.79 1.99 -15.64
N LEU A 52 -1.52 0.95 -14.87
CA LEU A 52 -0.23 0.76 -14.17
C LEU A 52 0.95 0.40 -15.11
N ASN A 53 0.76 0.41 -16.41
CA ASN A 53 1.78 0.03 -17.40
C ASN A 53 2.80 1.12 -17.71
N SER A 54 2.65 2.31 -17.15
CA SER A 54 3.08 3.49 -17.85
C SER A 54 4.49 3.98 -17.49
N CYS A 55 4.93 3.97 -16.21
CA CYS A 55 6.16 4.69 -15.88
C CYS A 55 7.45 4.02 -16.39
N ASP A 56 7.63 2.70 -16.20
CA ASP A 56 8.86 2.05 -16.67
C ASP A 56 8.91 1.97 -18.20
N LYS A 57 7.80 1.60 -18.85
CA LYS A 57 7.72 1.61 -20.31
C LYS A 57 7.84 3.00 -20.93
N LEU A 58 7.37 4.04 -20.22
CA LEU A 58 7.52 5.41 -20.64
C LEU A 58 8.95 5.91 -20.48
N LEU A 59 9.62 5.61 -19.38
CA LEU A 59 11.04 5.92 -19.19
C LEU A 59 11.92 5.20 -20.21
N ASP A 60 11.58 3.94 -20.55
CA ASP A 60 12.28 3.17 -21.60
C ASP A 60 12.00 3.71 -23.01
N SER A 61 10.90 4.40 -23.21
CA SER A 61 10.52 5.00 -24.53
C SER A 61 10.99 6.44 -24.71
N VAL A 62 11.49 7.09 -23.64
CA VAL A 62 12.00 8.46 -23.69
C VAL A 62 13.44 8.44 -24.14
N SER A 63 13.80 9.30 -25.12
CA SER A 63 15.18 9.43 -25.53
C SER A 63 16.05 9.90 -24.35
N VAL A 64 17.27 9.38 -24.23
CA VAL A 64 18.20 9.73 -23.16
C VAL A 64 18.46 11.25 -23.09
N GLU A 65 18.31 11.95 -24.21
CA GLU A 65 18.48 13.40 -24.34
C GLU A 65 17.37 14.22 -23.67
N GLU A 66 16.19 13.61 -23.46
CA GLU A 66 15.04 14.26 -22.80
C GLU A 66 14.98 14.00 -21.29
N LEU A 67 15.86 13.10 -20.80
CA LEU A 67 15.95 12.71 -19.39
C LEU A 67 17.17 13.36 -18.74
N GLU A 68 16.93 14.24 -17.78
CA GLU A 68 17.97 14.70 -16.87
C GLU A 68 18.01 13.82 -15.63
N ARG A 69 19.01 12.97 -15.50
CA ARG A 69 19.22 12.08 -14.36
C ARG A 69 20.34 12.57 -13.49
N THR A 70 20.05 12.78 -12.21
CA THR A 70 21.01 13.18 -11.19
C THR A 70 20.97 12.21 -10.02
N VAL A 71 22.13 11.72 -9.60
CA VAL A 71 22.30 10.88 -8.42
C VAL A 71 23.03 11.68 -7.35
N SER A 72 22.39 11.90 -6.21
CA SER A 72 23.02 12.51 -5.03
C SER A 72 23.39 11.41 -4.04
N LEU A 73 24.67 11.13 -3.91
CA LEU A 73 25.19 10.18 -2.93
C LEU A 73 25.08 10.74 -1.50
N GLU A 74 25.20 12.05 -1.34
CA GLU A 74 25.11 12.72 -0.04
C GLU A 74 23.72 12.56 0.58
N ASN A 75 22.67 12.71 -0.23
CA ASN A 75 21.28 12.56 0.21
C ASN A 75 20.74 11.15 -0.04
N ASN A 76 21.55 10.27 -0.59
CA ASN A 76 21.16 8.91 -0.99
C ASN A 76 19.86 8.89 -1.82
N THR A 77 19.75 9.82 -2.77
CA THR A 77 18.58 9.99 -3.65
C THR A 77 18.96 9.98 -5.12
N GLU A 78 18.06 9.49 -5.93
CA GLU A 78 18.06 9.61 -7.37
C GLU A 78 16.96 10.57 -7.79
N THR A 79 17.31 11.52 -8.66
CA THR A 79 16.35 12.46 -9.26
C THR A 79 16.37 12.28 -10.77
N ILE A 80 15.20 12.06 -11.37
CA ILE A 80 14.99 11.96 -12.81
C ILE A 80 14.01 13.06 -13.20
N LYS A 81 14.40 13.95 -14.10
CA LYS A 81 13.57 15.05 -14.60
C LYS A 81 13.26 14.88 -16.07
N ILE A 82 11.99 15.09 -16.42
CA ILE A 82 11.47 15.15 -17.78
C ILE A 82 10.99 16.58 -18.00
N LYS A 83 11.61 17.28 -18.95
CA LYS A 83 11.29 18.69 -19.28
C LYS A 83 10.50 18.84 -20.59
N ASN A 84 10.32 17.78 -21.35
CA ASN A 84 9.49 17.79 -22.56
C ASN A 84 8.01 17.90 -22.15
N SER A 85 7.41 19.06 -22.38
CA SER A 85 6.02 19.36 -21.95
C SER A 85 4.98 18.44 -22.60
N ASP A 86 5.18 18.03 -23.84
CA ASP A 86 4.23 17.17 -24.54
C ASP A 86 4.26 15.76 -23.98
N LEU A 87 5.48 15.27 -23.66
CA LEU A 87 5.65 13.99 -23.00
C LEU A 87 5.09 14.01 -21.57
N VAL A 88 5.35 15.07 -20.80
CA VAL A 88 4.79 15.24 -19.46
C VAL A 88 3.28 15.27 -19.49
N LYS A 89 2.69 16.00 -20.46
CA LYS A 89 1.23 16.05 -20.69
C LYS A 89 0.67 14.66 -20.94
N LYS A 90 1.29 13.89 -21.83
CA LYS A 90 0.90 12.51 -22.14
C LYS A 90 0.96 11.63 -20.89
N ILE A 91 2.04 11.70 -20.09
CA ILE A 91 2.19 10.94 -18.85
C ILE A 91 1.09 11.31 -17.85
N VAL A 92 0.83 12.60 -17.65
CA VAL A 92 -0.20 13.12 -16.75
C VAL A 92 -1.59 12.64 -17.16
N GLU A 93 -1.88 12.57 -18.45
CA GLU A 93 -3.16 12.09 -18.98
C GLU A 93 -3.32 10.57 -18.84
N GLU A 94 -2.29 9.81 -19.22
CA GLU A 94 -2.32 8.34 -19.14
C GLU A 94 -2.38 7.81 -17.70
N ASN A 95 -1.84 8.56 -16.71
CA ASN A 95 -1.89 8.19 -15.30
C ASN A 95 -3.06 8.83 -14.54
N ASN A 96 -3.96 9.54 -15.21
CA ASN A 96 -5.11 10.21 -14.62
C ASN A 96 -4.74 11.12 -13.43
N PHE A 97 -3.63 11.85 -13.52
CA PHE A 97 -3.22 12.76 -12.47
C PHE A 97 -4.24 13.90 -12.33
N GLU A 98 -4.56 14.24 -11.08
CA GLU A 98 -5.40 15.41 -10.80
C GLU A 98 -4.71 16.68 -11.31
N LYS A 99 -5.36 17.42 -12.20
CA LYS A 99 -4.83 18.63 -12.83
C LYS A 99 -5.44 19.91 -12.21
N PRO A 100 -4.69 21.00 -12.13
CA PRO A 100 -5.29 22.33 -11.92
C PRO A 100 -6.05 22.78 -13.17
N SER A 101 -7.10 23.59 -12.98
CA SER A 101 -8.02 23.93 -14.08
C SER A 101 -7.39 24.78 -15.18
N ASN A 102 -6.37 25.59 -14.84
CA ASN A 102 -5.89 26.68 -15.72
C ASN A 102 -4.37 26.62 -15.97
N LEU A 103 -3.72 25.53 -15.63
CA LEU A 103 -2.27 25.37 -15.80
C LEU A 103 -1.98 24.10 -16.59
N LEU A 104 -0.93 24.14 -17.40
CA LEU A 104 -0.46 23.00 -18.16
C LEU A 104 0.72 22.31 -17.47
N PRO A 105 0.84 20.99 -17.53
CA PRO A 105 2.00 20.29 -17.01
C PRO A 105 3.24 20.63 -17.85
N SER A 106 4.33 20.99 -17.19
CA SER A 106 5.54 21.47 -17.83
C SER A 106 6.79 20.68 -17.49
N GLU A 107 6.83 20.04 -16.32
CA GLU A 107 7.97 19.22 -15.85
C GLU A 107 7.45 18.10 -14.96
N LEU A 108 8.04 16.91 -15.08
CA LEU A 108 7.82 15.77 -14.18
C LEU A 108 9.16 15.39 -13.56
N THR A 109 9.22 15.36 -12.24
CA THR A 109 10.44 15.01 -11.49
C THR A 109 10.14 13.82 -10.59
N PHE A 110 10.86 12.72 -10.77
CA PHE A 110 10.89 11.59 -9.86
C PHE A 110 12.02 11.78 -8.86
N VAL A 111 11.74 11.65 -7.57
CA VAL A 111 12.75 11.68 -6.53
C VAL A 111 12.63 10.43 -5.69
N ARG A 112 13.60 9.53 -5.81
CA ARG A 112 13.63 8.20 -5.20
C ARG A 112 14.71 8.12 -4.13
N SER A 113 14.48 7.36 -3.07
CA SER A 113 15.56 6.98 -2.15
C SER A 113 16.36 5.81 -2.74
N LEU A 114 17.69 5.96 -2.78
CA LEU A 114 18.62 4.88 -3.17
C LEU A 114 18.90 3.90 -2.03
N SER A 115 18.51 4.24 -0.79
CA SER A 115 18.65 3.31 0.31
C SER A 115 17.81 2.07 -0.01
N LYS A 116 18.48 0.95 -0.13
CA LYS A 116 17.84 -0.33 0.18
C LYS A 116 17.44 -0.22 1.64
N GLU A 117 16.28 0.38 1.92
CA GLU A 117 15.65 0.13 3.20
C GLU A 117 15.53 -1.40 3.28
N ASN A 118 16.44 -1.98 4.03
CA ASN A 118 16.32 -3.31 4.56
C ASN A 118 15.17 -3.32 5.58
N ASN A 119 14.01 -2.84 5.16
CA ASN A 119 12.73 -3.23 5.73
C ASN A 119 12.41 -4.65 5.22
N GLN A 120 13.45 -5.45 5.14
CA GLN A 120 13.38 -6.86 5.35
C GLN A 120 13.05 -7.00 6.83
N SER A 121 11.81 -6.63 7.20
CA SER A 121 11.18 -7.27 8.34
C SER A 121 11.40 -8.75 8.03
N ASP A 122 12.16 -9.41 8.89
CA ASP A 122 12.27 -10.85 8.88
C ASP A 122 10.85 -11.41 8.81
N PHE A 123 10.39 -11.61 7.58
CA PHE A 123 9.17 -12.32 7.30
C PHE A 123 9.53 -13.78 7.53
N SER A 124 9.68 -14.13 8.83
CA SER A 124 9.77 -15.51 9.29
C SER A 124 8.43 -16.14 8.94
N GLN A 125 8.36 -16.64 7.71
CA GLN A 125 7.22 -17.40 7.26
C GLN A 125 7.08 -18.64 8.14
N SER A 126 6.06 -18.63 8.98
CA SER A 126 5.39 -19.87 9.32
C SER A 126 4.74 -20.37 8.03
N LEU A 127 5.47 -21.22 7.32
CA LEU A 127 5.00 -21.90 6.13
C LEU A 127 3.97 -22.96 6.52
N ALA A 128 2.74 -22.54 6.76
CA ALA A 128 1.64 -23.43 6.45
C ALA A 128 1.71 -23.69 4.92
N PRO A 129 1.53 -24.92 4.41
CA PRO A 129 1.56 -25.18 2.99
C PRO A 129 0.49 -24.33 2.32
N ALA A 130 0.92 -23.22 1.74
CA ALA A 130 0.03 -22.33 1.04
C ALA A 130 -0.40 -23.05 -0.24
N SER A 131 -1.71 -23.23 -0.43
CA SER A 131 -2.25 -23.75 -1.68
C SER A 131 -1.91 -22.85 -2.86
N TYR A 132 -1.59 -21.58 -2.58
CA TYR A 132 -1.27 -20.55 -3.58
C TYR A 132 0.17 -20.07 -3.47
N TYR A 133 0.76 -19.73 -4.62
CA TYR A 133 2.08 -19.13 -4.72
C TYR A 133 2.20 -18.28 -6.00
N LEU A 134 3.23 -17.41 -6.08
CA LEU A 134 3.40 -16.48 -7.18
C LEU A 134 4.45 -16.97 -8.19
N LYS A 135 4.13 -16.86 -9.49
CA LYS A 135 5.06 -17.08 -10.62
C LYS A 135 5.03 -15.89 -11.60
N ASN A 136 5.93 -15.92 -12.58
CA ASN A 136 5.99 -14.99 -13.70
C ASN A 136 5.96 -13.52 -13.25
N LYS A 137 6.79 -13.20 -12.26
CA LYS A 137 6.91 -11.82 -11.74
C LYS A 137 7.56 -10.92 -12.79
N THR A 138 6.89 -9.84 -13.14
CA THR A 138 7.42 -8.77 -14.00
C THR A 138 7.50 -7.49 -13.18
N ALA A 139 8.67 -6.86 -13.14
CA ALA A 139 8.85 -5.59 -12.46
C ALA A 139 7.93 -4.52 -13.09
N THR A 140 7.42 -3.64 -12.26
CA THR A 140 6.56 -2.52 -12.69
C THR A 140 6.71 -1.36 -11.73
N SER A 141 6.52 -0.14 -12.23
CA SER A 141 6.46 1.08 -11.44
C SER A 141 5.28 1.94 -11.87
N ALA A 142 4.84 2.83 -10.99
CA ALA A 142 3.74 3.74 -11.25
C ALA A 142 3.80 4.96 -10.34
N CYS A 143 3.23 6.09 -10.80
CA CYS A 143 2.84 7.16 -9.90
C CYS A 143 1.36 6.98 -9.51
N GLY A 144 1.03 7.23 -8.24
CA GLY A 144 -0.36 7.30 -7.79
C GLY A 144 -1.08 8.49 -8.42
N SER A 145 -2.39 8.41 -8.61
CA SER A 145 -3.21 9.47 -9.21
C SER A 145 -3.62 10.56 -8.21
N SER A 146 -3.67 10.24 -6.92
CA SER A 146 -4.11 11.14 -5.85
C SER A 146 -3.00 12.11 -5.42
N VAL A 147 -3.36 13.39 -5.27
CA VAL A 147 -2.44 14.44 -4.79
C VAL A 147 -2.16 14.25 -3.31
N LEU A 148 -0.92 13.99 -2.94
CA LEU A 148 -0.47 13.91 -1.55
C LEU A 148 -0.28 15.29 -0.93
N LYS A 149 0.29 16.22 -1.70
CA LYS A 149 0.56 17.60 -1.28
C LYS A 149 0.71 18.50 -2.49
N LYS A 150 0.41 19.77 -2.33
CA LYS A 150 0.64 20.80 -3.37
C LYS A 150 1.12 22.10 -2.77
N VAL A 151 1.83 22.88 -3.59
CA VAL A 151 2.23 24.26 -3.30
C VAL A 151 2.14 25.07 -4.57
N SER A 152 1.78 26.33 -4.48
CA SER A 152 1.71 27.24 -5.62
C SER A 152 2.22 28.64 -5.25
N GLY A 153 2.71 29.36 -6.24
CA GLY A 153 3.23 30.71 -6.09
C GLY A 153 3.88 31.26 -7.34
N ASN A 154 4.32 32.51 -7.27
CA ASN A 154 4.97 33.23 -8.37
C ASN A 154 6.26 33.94 -7.98
N SER A 155 6.74 33.77 -6.74
CA SER A 155 7.89 34.49 -6.22
C SER A 155 9.15 33.63 -6.19
N GLY A 156 10.07 33.85 -7.16
CA GLY A 156 11.40 33.27 -7.18
C GLY A 156 11.40 31.72 -7.11
N SER A 157 11.93 31.18 -6.05
CA SER A 157 12.01 29.73 -5.83
C SER A 157 10.76 29.19 -5.13
N LEU A 158 10.19 28.10 -5.65
CA LEU A 158 9.06 27.39 -5.08
C LEU A 158 9.47 25.97 -4.69
N THR A 159 9.36 25.62 -3.41
CA THR A 159 9.77 24.31 -2.89
C THR A 159 8.56 23.56 -2.32
N LEU A 160 8.38 22.32 -2.75
CA LEU A 160 7.45 21.37 -2.15
C LEU A 160 8.23 20.26 -1.45
N SER A 161 8.10 20.19 -0.12
CA SER A 161 8.65 19.10 0.69
C SER A 161 7.52 18.20 1.16
N PHE A 162 7.72 16.89 1.03
CA PHE A 162 6.83 15.84 1.49
C PHE A 162 7.56 14.94 2.49
N SER A 163 6.92 14.63 3.61
CA SER A 163 7.41 13.66 4.60
C SER A 163 6.21 13.02 5.27
N SER A 164 5.94 11.77 4.95
CA SER A 164 4.84 10.99 5.54
C SER A 164 5.02 9.51 5.27
N LYS A 165 4.17 8.70 5.90
CA LYS A 165 4.02 7.28 5.58
C LYS A 165 3.02 7.10 4.46
N ILE A 166 3.35 6.20 3.53
CA ILE A 166 2.49 5.82 2.41
C ILE A 166 2.31 4.31 2.46
N ALA A 167 1.08 3.84 2.36
CA ALA A 167 0.77 2.41 2.37
C ALA A 167 1.24 1.73 1.08
N ALA A 168 1.71 0.48 1.19
CA ALA A 168 1.81 -0.40 0.05
C ALA A 168 0.41 -0.68 -0.50
N THR A 169 0.33 -1.05 -1.77
CA THR A 169 -0.93 -1.42 -2.42
C THR A 169 -0.77 -2.76 -3.13
N TRP A 170 -1.82 -3.57 -3.12
CA TRP A 170 -1.83 -4.81 -3.85
C TRP A 170 -3.25 -5.24 -4.19
N ASN A 171 -3.36 -6.02 -5.24
CA ASN A 171 -4.60 -6.69 -5.62
C ASN A 171 -4.30 -8.06 -6.25
N ALA A 172 -5.29 -8.93 -6.25
CA ALA A 172 -5.24 -10.18 -6.99
C ALA A 172 -6.66 -10.54 -7.45
N SER A 173 -6.76 -11.19 -8.61
CA SER A 173 -8.03 -11.64 -9.19
C SER A 173 -8.63 -12.87 -8.51
N VAL A 174 -7.94 -13.44 -7.52
CA VAL A 174 -8.36 -14.59 -6.71
C VAL A 174 -8.06 -14.33 -5.25
N GLY A 175 -8.77 -15.02 -4.34
CA GLY A 175 -8.61 -14.88 -2.90
C GLY A 175 -7.29 -15.44 -2.38
N VAL A 176 -6.19 -14.72 -2.59
CA VAL A 176 -4.87 -15.01 -2.03
C VAL A 176 -4.63 -14.12 -0.82
N SER A 177 -3.93 -14.62 0.22
CA SER A 177 -3.66 -13.82 1.41
C SER A 177 -2.50 -12.83 1.21
N ALA A 178 -2.51 -11.71 1.97
CA ALA A 178 -1.43 -10.74 1.99
C ALA A 178 -0.06 -11.37 2.34
N SER A 179 -0.04 -12.39 3.19
CA SER A 179 1.18 -13.11 3.56
C SER A 179 1.79 -13.87 2.38
N VAL A 180 0.97 -14.55 1.58
CA VAL A 180 1.42 -15.25 0.36
C VAL A 180 1.95 -14.25 -0.66
N VAL A 181 1.24 -13.12 -0.84
CA VAL A 181 1.70 -12.08 -1.77
C VAL A 181 3.02 -11.47 -1.28
N SER A 182 3.11 -11.08 0.00
CA SER A 182 4.34 -10.51 0.58
C SER A 182 5.54 -11.42 0.41
N ALA A 183 5.37 -12.71 0.69
CA ALA A 183 6.40 -13.72 0.48
C ALA A 183 6.84 -13.82 -0.98
N GLY A 184 5.88 -13.82 -1.88
CA GLY A 184 6.13 -13.93 -3.31
C GLY A 184 6.85 -12.72 -3.91
N VAL A 185 6.54 -11.50 -3.44
CA VAL A 185 7.14 -10.26 -3.96
C VAL A 185 8.37 -9.78 -3.19
N GLY A 186 8.59 -10.28 -1.96
CA GLY A 186 9.76 -9.94 -1.15
C GLY A 186 9.64 -8.62 -0.37
N PHE A 187 8.43 -8.11 -0.16
CA PHE A 187 8.15 -6.98 0.73
C PHE A 187 6.75 -7.10 1.35
N ASN A 188 6.52 -6.43 2.47
CA ASN A 188 5.23 -6.47 3.16
C ASN A 188 4.19 -5.60 2.44
N VAL A 189 3.18 -6.23 1.84
CA VAL A 189 2.12 -5.56 1.08
C VAL A 189 1.07 -4.88 1.97
N SER A 190 1.10 -5.12 3.28
CA SER A 190 0.22 -4.48 4.27
C SER A 190 0.95 -3.41 5.09
N ALA A 191 2.21 -3.09 4.75
CA ALA A 191 3.01 -2.12 5.49
C ALA A 191 2.83 -0.69 4.94
N GLU A 192 3.12 0.27 5.82
CA GLU A 192 3.36 1.66 5.45
C GLU A 192 4.87 1.93 5.39
N TYR A 193 5.29 2.72 4.42
CA TYR A 193 6.67 3.08 4.15
C TYR A 193 6.85 4.59 4.35
N SER A 194 7.87 4.97 5.11
CA SER A 194 8.22 6.38 5.28
C SER A 194 8.87 6.92 4.00
N VAL A 195 8.32 7.99 3.45
CA VAL A 195 8.86 8.67 2.26
C VAL A 195 9.07 10.13 2.59
N THR A 196 10.31 10.60 2.41
CA THR A 196 10.69 12.00 2.63
C THR A 196 11.45 12.48 1.41
N GLN A 197 10.84 13.39 0.64
CA GLN A 197 11.40 13.94 -0.59
C GLN A 197 11.03 15.41 -0.74
N SER A 198 11.83 16.13 -1.53
CA SER A 198 11.56 17.53 -1.87
C SER A 198 11.90 17.83 -3.32
N ASN A 199 11.19 18.77 -3.91
CA ASN A 199 11.50 19.33 -5.21
C ASN A 199 11.41 20.85 -5.17
N THR A 200 12.38 21.51 -5.80
CA THR A 200 12.46 22.97 -5.90
C THR A 200 12.52 23.37 -7.37
N ILE A 201 11.71 24.34 -7.74
CA ILE A 201 11.70 24.92 -9.07
C ILE A 201 11.91 26.43 -8.98
N ASP A 202 12.44 27.04 -10.05
CA ASP A 202 12.40 28.49 -10.24
C ASP A 202 11.12 28.85 -10.98
N THR A 203 10.33 29.77 -10.43
CA THR A 203 9.10 30.24 -11.05
C THR A 203 9.35 31.25 -12.17
N ASN A 204 10.55 31.85 -12.22
CA ASN A 204 10.89 32.93 -13.15
C ASN A 204 9.86 34.10 -13.12
N GLY A 205 9.29 34.37 -11.92
CA GLY A 205 8.26 35.39 -11.73
C GLY A 205 6.88 35.03 -12.29
N ARG A 206 6.68 33.81 -12.80
CA ARG A 206 5.38 33.32 -13.30
C ARG A 206 4.72 32.44 -12.25
N TYR A 207 3.41 32.43 -12.26
CA TYR A 207 2.67 31.53 -11.40
C TYR A 207 2.94 30.06 -11.78
N ALA A 208 3.26 29.25 -10.78
CA ALA A 208 3.46 27.83 -10.93
C ALA A 208 2.82 27.06 -9.76
N GLU A 209 2.47 25.82 -9.99
CA GLU A 209 2.00 24.88 -8.96
C GLU A 209 2.81 23.58 -9.07
N ILE A 210 3.28 23.07 -7.93
CA ILE A 210 3.88 21.73 -7.82
C ILE A 210 2.89 20.83 -7.10
N ARG A 211 2.65 19.65 -7.63
CA ARG A 211 1.87 18.58 -6.99
C ARG A 211 2.75 17.36 -6.78
N ALA A 212 2.63 16.74 -5.60
CA ALA A 212 3.32 15.52 -5.22
C ALA A 212 2.36 14.33 -5.29
N TYR A 213 2.82 13.25 -5.91
CA TYR A 213 2.13 11.96 -5.99
C TYR A 213 3.07 10.87 -5.50
N ALA A 214 2.53 9.79 -4.92
CA ALA A 214 3.36 8.67 -4.51
C ALA A 214 3.99 7.99 -5.73
N GLU A 215 5.28 7.68 -5.66
CA GLU A 215 5.93 6.81 -6.61
C GLU A 215 6.03 5.40 -6.05
N TYR A 216 5.60 4.42 -6.82
CA TYR A 216 5.55 3.02 -6.45
C TYR A 216 6.45 2.17 -7.35
N THR A 217 7.01 1.10 -6.79
CA THR A 217 7.65 0.01 -7.53
C THR A 217 7.19 -1.34 -6.96
N GLY A 218 7.23 -2.37 -7.78
CA GLY A 218 6.86 -3.71 -7.37
C GLY A 218 6.76 -4.68 -8.54
N TYR A 219 5.77 -5.56 -8.47
CA TYR A 219 5.62 -6.64 -9.43
C TYR A 219 4.17 -6.85 -9.85
N ARG A 220 4.00 -7.19 -11.12
CA ARG A 220 2.87 -7.97 -11.61
C ARG A 220 3.23 -9.43 -11.52
N PHE A 221 2.26 -10.28 -11.24
CA PHE A 221 2.50 -11.70 -11.03
C PHE A 221 1.30 -12.56 -11.42
N ASP A 222 1.57 -13.82 -11.70
CA ASP A 222 0.56 -14.86 -11.80
C ASP A 222 0.39 -15.55 -10.45
N VAL A 223 -0.86 -15.86 -10.09
CA VAL A 223 -1.21 -16.69 -8.95
C VAL A 223 -1.43 -18.12 -9.43
N TRP A 224 -0.70 -19.03 -8.82
CA TRP A 224 -0.76 -20.47 -9.09
C TRP A 224 -1.25 -21.20 -7.85
N GLU A 225 -2.04 -22.24 -8.07
CA GLU A 225 -2.52 -23.16 -7.06
C GLU A 225 -1.82 -24.51 -7.22
N SER A 226 -1.26 -25.03 -6.12
CA SER A 226 -0.70 -26.38 -6.07
C SER A 226 -1.81 -27.41 -6.06
N GLY A 227 -1.79 -28.37 -6.97
CA GLY A 227 -2.80 -29.41 -7.08
C GLY A 227 -2.19 -30.81 -7.14
N TRP A 228 -2.97 -31.82 -6.75
CA TRP A 228 -2.55 -33.22 -6.81
C TRP A 228 -2.18 -33.68 -8.22
N PHE A 229 -2.82 -33.13 -9.24
CA PHE A 229 -2.58 -33.44 -10.66
C PHE A 229 -1.68 -32.41 -11.35
N GLY A 230 -0.96 -31.61 -10.60
CA GLY A 230 -0.10 -30.53 -11.07
C GLY A 230 -0.62 -29.15 -10.73
N ASP A 231 0.27 -28.19 -10.86
CA ASP A 231 -0.02 -26.77 -10.58
C ASP A 231 -0.80 -26.13 -11.71
N LYS A 232 -1.74 -25.26 -11.39
CA LYS A 232 -2.50 -24.49 -12.38
C LYS A 232 -2.46 -22.98 -12.07
N LYS A 233 -2.42 -22.16 -13.12
CA LYS A 233 -2.64 -20.74 -13.00
C LYS A 233 -4.12 -20.49 -12.70
N VAL A 234 -4.40 -19.77 -11.61
CA VAL A 234 -5.77 -19.45 -11.17
C VAL A 234 -6.08 -17.97 -11.23
N GLY A 235 -5.07 -17.12 -11.36
CA GLY A 235 -5.28 -15.68 -11.44
C GLY A 235 -4.00 -14.90 -11.69
N ASN A 236 -4.11 -13.59 -11.54
CA ASN A 236 -3.01 -12.64 -11.59
C ASN A 236 -3.18 -11.57 -10.53
N GLY A 237 -2.15 -10.76 -10.34
CA GLY A 237 -2.19 -9.65 -9.39
C GLY A 237 -1.05 -8.67 -9.59
N THR A 238 -1.10 -7.62 -8.79
CA THR A 238 -0.07 -6.58 -8.71
C THR A 238 0.19 -6.27 -7.24
N ALA A 239 1.44 -6.06 -6.88
CA ALA A 239 1.83 -5.57 -5.56
C ALA A 239 2.90 -4.52 -5.71
N LEU A 240 2.69 -3.37 -5.07
CA LEU A 240 3.51 -2.19 -5.17
C LEU A 240 3.83 -1.64 -3.79
N ARG A 241 5.06 -1.17 -3.60
CA ARG A 241 5.48 -0.40 -2.42
C ARG A 241 5.94 0.99 -2.83
N PRO A 242 5.71 2.02 -2.01
CA PRO A 242 6.21 3.36 -2.30
C PRO A 242 7.74 3.39 -2.17
N VAL A 243 8.39 4.11 -3.08
CA VAL A 243 9.85 4.26 -3.15
C VAL A 243 10.29 5.71 -3.26
N GLY A 244 9.38 6.61 -3.62
CA GLY A 244 9.69 8.01 -3.86
C GLY A 244 8.44 8.85 -4.07
N ILE A 245 8.66 10.01 -4.68
CA ILE A 245 7.61 10.97 -5.03
C ILE A 245 7.75 11.39 -6.49
N CYS A 246 6.63 11.39 -7.20
CA CYS A 246 6.47 12.02 -8.50
C CYS A 246 6.02 13.45 -8.28
N PHE A 247 6.83 14.45 -8.65
CA PHE A 247 6.45 15.85 -8.61
C PHE A 247 6.09 16.33 -10.00
N VAL A 248 4.86 16.80 -10.19
CA VAL A 248 4.44 17.44 -11.45
C VAL A 248 4.39 18.94 -11.25
N THR A 249 5.09 19.66 -12.11
CA THR A 249 5.08 21.12 -12.16
C THR A 249 4.10 21.58 -13.24
N TYR A 250 3.21 22.48 -12.88
CA TYR A 250 2.25 23.12 -13.76
C TYR A 250 2.55 24.61 -13.88
N ARG A 251 2.41 25.16 -15.11
CA ARG A 251 2.63 26.59 -15.43
C ARG A 251 1.62 27.13 -16.42
#